data_94d8cd30e1dcaf6f8053d49b940256c3
#
_entry.id   94d8cd30e1dcaf6f8053d49b940256c3
#
_cell.length_a   1.000
_cell.length_b   1.000
_cell.length_c   1.000
_cell.angle_alpha   90.00
_cell.angle_beta   90.00
_cell.angle_gamma   90.00
#
_symmetry.space_group_name_H-M   'P 1'
#
loop_
_entity.id
_entity.type
_entity.pdbx_description
1 polymer ?
#
loop_
_entity_poly.entity_id
_entity_poly.type
_entity_poly.pdbx_seq_one_letter_code
_entity_poly.pdbx_strand_id
1 'polypeptide(L)'
;MDSPDDRSNKPKSSSNTGGMRNVTALGLVSFFTDFSTEMVLGVLPFFIITTLGATRALLGAIEGSAELVSHAFRMVSGSLSDKTGKRKVFVVTGYAVSTASKPFFAASASWVDAFLVRAGDRVGKGIRTAPRDALIADSVSESRVGRAFGLHRTIDQLGAIVGPVAAFALLQIVDIRGVFLASLIPGAIAVLVLVFFVKEIVVKKKERMPFFGNIVALTRGNRPLLLLLIITGIFSLGAFNFSFVLIRASELGVQESMIPLVYAAINISHTAIGIPSGIAADRIGKEKMLVIGFGIFLASSVLMISMSGNALYAYLLAAVFGLYAGVSETVQRAVIPRYVASELRGTAFGLYYLVVGVCFFVSNVLFGFLWDVYGLSAAVTYSSIVSVIAISAMLVFIRKIVPQYAK
;
A
#
# COMPACT_ATOMS: atom_id res chain seq x y z
N MET A 1 17.20 13.60 62.47
CA MET A 1 15.96 12.81 62.17
C MET A 1 15.86 12.77 60.69
N ASP A 2 16.50 11.73 60.15
CA ASP A 2 16.61 11.47 58.73
C ASP A 2 15.31 10.92 58.19
N SER A 3 14.80 11.45 57.06
CA SER A 3 13.72 10.80 56.32
C SER A 3 14.29 9.84 55.28
N PRO A 4 13.72 8.62 55.16
CA PRO A 4 14.26 7.58 54.31
C PRO A 4 13.81 7.71 52.86
N ASP A 5 14.78 7.65 52.01
CA ASP A 5 14.88 7.04 50.68
C ASP A 5 13.56 6.73 49.94
N ASP A 6 13.17 7.61 49.03
CA ASP A 6 12.22 7.36 47.94
C ASP A 6 12.99 6.98 46.64
N ARG A 7 13.70 5.83 46.69
CA ARG A 7 14.41 5.24 45.56
C ARG A 7 13.83 3.89 45.17
N SER A 8 12.58 3.85 44.73
CA SER A 8 12.14 2.61 44.10
C SER A 8 10.84 2.74 43.27
N ASN A 9 10.87 3.49 42.18
CA ASN A 9 9.92 3.21 41.11
C ASN A 9 10.41 3.69 39.72
N LYS A 10 11.64 3.28 39.35
CA LYS A 10 12.00 3.31 37.92
C LYS A 10 11.40 2.06 37.28
N PRO A 11 10.54 2.18 36.23
CA PRO A 11 10.09 1.01 35.50
C PRO A 11 11.32 0.29 34.96
N LYS A 12 11.42 -1.02 35.26
CA LYS A 12 12.47 -1.90 34.77
C LYS A 12 12.59 -1.74 33.26
N SER A 13 13.72 -1.23 32.76
CA SER A 13 14.09 -1.26 31.36
C SER A 13 14.14 -2.73 30.93
N SER A 14 13.05 -3.22 30.35
CA SER A 14 13.05 -4.50 29.62
C SER A 14 14.15 -4.43 28.57
N SER A 15 15.05 -5.38 28.60
CA SER A 15 16.29 -5.46 27.84
C SER A 15 16.15 -4.94 26.40
N ASN A 16 16.89 -3.90 26.09
CA ASN A 16 16.92 -3.11 24.85
C ASN A 16 17.16 -3.96 23.56
N THR A 17 17.61 -5.20 23.72
CA THR A 17 17.87 -6.17 22.64
C THR A 17 16.63 -7.01 22.28
N GLY A 18 15.74 -7.29 23.22
CA GLY A 18 14.54 -8.13 22.99
C GLY A 18 13.51 -7.47 22.06
N GLY A 19 13.33 -6.15 22.18
CA GLY A 19 12.37 -5.41 21.36
C GLY A 19 12.77 -5.33 19.88
N MET A 20 14.03 -5.06 19.61
CA MET A 20 14.55 -5.00 18.23
C MET A 20 14.55 -6.37 17.54
N ARG A 21 14.75 -7.47 18.29
CA ARG A 21 14.58 -8.84 17.75
C ARG A 21 13.15 -9.09 17.29
N ASN A 22 12.15 -8.60 18.04
CA ASN A 22 10.74 -8.71 17.65
C ASN A 22 10.46 -7.92 16.35
N VAL A 23 11.02 -6.72 16.21
CA VAL A 23 10.92 -5.90 14.98
C VAL A 23 11.58 -6.62 13.80
N THR A 24 12.76 -7.21 13.97
CA THR A 24 13.44 -7.98 12.91
C THR A 24 12.62 -9.20 12.50
N ALA A 25 12.04 -9.93 13.48
CA ALA A 25 11.16 -11.06 13.19
C ALA A 25 9.91 -10.62 12.40
N LEU A 26 9.27 -9.51 12.77
CA LEU A 26 8.16 -8.93 12.01
C LEU A 26 8.59 -8.47 10.61
N GLY A 27 9.81 -7.94 10.46
CA GLY A 27 10.40 -7.62 9.17
C GLY A 27 10.57 -8.85 8.28
N LEU A 28 11.09 -9.96 8.82
CA LEU A 28 11.21 -11.23 8.09
C LEU A 28 9.84 -11.80 7.69
N VAL A 29 8.85 -11.71 8.57
CA VAL A 29 7.45 -12.08 8.26
C VAL A 29 6.95 -11.28 7.07
N SER A 30 7.15 -9.96 7.07
CA SER A 30 6.76 -9.09 5.96
C SER A 30 7.53 -9.41 4.68
N PHE A 31 8.85 -9.63 4.77
CA PHE A 31 9.67 -10.05 3.64
C PHE A 31 9.11 -11.29 2.93
N PHE A 32 8.91 -12.37 3.67
CA PHE A 32 8.41 -13.62 3.08
C PHE A 32 6.96 -13.50 2.57
N THR A 33 6.15 -12.66 3.22
CA THR A 33 4.78 -12.40 2.75
C THR A 33 4.77 -11.57 1.48
N ASP A 34 5.59 -10.50 1.42
CA ASP A 34 5.69 -9.68 0.22
C ASP A 34 6.37 -10.46 -0.90
N PHE A 35 7.39 -11.27 -0.61
CA PHE A 35 7.92 -12.24 -1.57
C PHE A 35 6.77 -13.09 -2.17
N SER A 36 5.95 -13.73 -1.35
CA SER A 36 4.80 -14.53 -1.78
C SER A 36 3.78 -13.72 -2.57
N THR A 37 3.43 -12.52 -2.11
CA THR A 37 2.38 -11.68 -2.70
C THR A 37 2.84 -11.10 -4.04
N GLU A 38 4.07 -10.61 -4.10
CA GLU A 38 4.60 -9.94 -5.29
C GLU A 38 4.95 -10.92 -6.41
N MET A 39 5.22 -12.20 -6.08
CA MET A 39 5.24 -13.29 -7.08
C MET A 39 3.89 -13.38 -7.80
N VAL A 40 2.79 -13.38 -7.05
CA VAL A 40 1.43 -13.46 -7.59
C VAL A 40 1.08 -12.20 -8.38
N LEU A 41 1.35 -11.01 -7.82
CA LEU A 41 0.97 -9.73 -8.43
C LEU A 41 1.69 -9.45 -9.74
N GLY A 42 2.90 -9.96 -9.90
CA GLY A 42 3.67 -9.81 -11.14
C GLY A 42 3.04 -10.53 -12.34
N VAL A 43 2.17 -11.52 -12.11
CA VAL A 43 1.54 -12.33 -13.17
C VAL A 43 0.01 -12.25 -13.18
N LEU A 44 -0.61 -11.85 -12.07
CA LEU A 44 -2.06 -11.90 -11.89
C LEU A 44 -2.84 -11.07 -12.91
N PRO A 45 -2.48 -9.82 -13.25
CA PRO A 45 -3.23 -9.04 -14.24
C PRO A 45 -3.26 -9.71 -15.61
N PHE A 46 -2.14 -10.28 -16.01
CA PHE A 46 -2.03 -11.04 -17.25
C PHE A 46 -2.92 -12.29 -17.21
N PHE A 47 -2.85 -13.08 -16.15
CA PHE A 47 -3.69 -14.25 -15.95
C PHE A 47 -5.20 -13.93 -16.03
N ILE A 48 -5.63 -12.83 -15.39
CA ILE A 48 -7.03 -12.38 -15.41
C ILE A 48 -7.49 -12.04 -16.83
N ILE A 49 -6.69 -11.32 -17.61
CA ILE A 49 -7.04 -10.86 -18.95
C ILE A 49 -6.92 -12.02 -19.96
N THR A 50 -5.78 -12.70 -20.00
CA THR A 50 -5.47 -13.64 -21.09
C THR A 50 -5.98 -15.04 -20.84
N THR A 51 -5.87 -15.54 -19.59
CA THR A 51 -6.28 -16.92 -19.26
C THR A 51 -7.75 -17.00 -18.88
N LEU A 52 -8.25 -16.03 -18.09
CA LEU A 52 -9.65 -16.04 -17.65
C LEU A 52 -10.57 -15.23 -18.58
N GLY A 53 -10.05 -14.55 -19.60
CA GLY A 53 -10.82 -13.81 -20.59
C GLY A 53 -11.57 -12.59 -20.04
N ALA A 54 -11.12 -12.03 -18.92
CA ALA A 54 -11.76 -10.85 -18.34
C ALA A 54 -11.45 -9.58 -19.15
N THR A 55 -12.36 -8.60 -19.10
CA THR A 55 -12.12 -7.27 -19.65
C THR A 55 -11.22 -6.44 -18.74
N ARG A 56 -10.63 -5.36 -19.26
CA ARG A 56 -9.85 -4.42 -18.47
C ARG A 56 -10.71 -3.71 -17.42
N ALA A 57 -11.99 -3.48 -17.71
CA ALA A 57 -12.96 -2.98 -16.74
C ALA A 57 -13.11 -3.93 -15.53
N LEU A 58 -13.22 -5.24 -15.78
CA LEU A 58 -13.28 -6.25 -14.72
C LEU A 58 -11.96 -6.33 -13.92
N LEU A 59 -10.81 -6.26 -14.59
CA LEU A 59 -9.51 -6.14 -13.91
C LEU A 59 -9.48 -4.92 -12.99
N GLY A 60 -9.94 -3.76 -13.47
CA GLY A 60 -10.06 -2.54 -12.69
C GLY A 60 -11.00 -2.69 -11.48
N ALA A 61 -12.12 -3.41 -11.65
CA ALA A 61 -13.04 -3.72 -10.57
C ALA A 61 -12.42 -4.64 -9.51
N ILE A 62 -11.67 -5.67 -9.93
CA ILE A 62 -10.98 -6.61 -9.05
C ILE A 62 -9.92 -5.87 -8.21
N GLU A 63 -9.02 -5.12 -8.86
CA GLU A 63 -7.93 -4.44 -8.17
C GLU A 63 -8.41 -3.24 -7.33
N GLY A 64 -9.37 -2.46 -7.84
CA GLY A 64 -9.93 -1.34 -7.11
C GLY A 64 -10.70 -1.77 -5.86
N SER A 65 -11.55 -2.80 -5.98
CA SER A 65 -12.27 -3.37 -4.82
C SER A 65 -11.31 -4.01 -3.81
N ALA A 66 -10.24 -4.63 -4.27
CA ALA A 66 -9.23 -5.23 -3.43
C ALA A 66 -8.60 -4.18 -2.49
N GLU A 67 -8.23 -3.01 -3.00
CA GLU A 67 -7.69 -1.92 -2.16
C GLU A 67 -8.73 -1.36 -1.19
N LEU A 68 -9.98 -1.16 -1.64
CA LEU A 68 -11.08 -0.70 -0.79
C LEU A 68 -11.33 -1.67 0.38
N VAL A 69 -11.41 -2.98 0.09
CA VAL A 69 -11.56 -4.04 1.10
C VAL A 69 -10.42 -4.01 2.11
N SER A 70 -9.17 -3.92 1.64
CA SER A 70 -8.00 -3.83 2.52
C SER A 70 -8.07 -2.63 3.47
N HIS A 71 -8.48 -1.46 2.97
CA HIS A 71 -8.61 -0.24 3.79
C HIS A 71 -9.74 -0.36 4.83
N ALA A 72 -10.91 -0.91 4.45
CA ALA A 72 -12.02 -1.13 5.36
C ALA A 72 -11.64 -2.09 6.51
N PHE A 73 -11.04 -3.23 6.19
CA PHE A 73 -10.62 -4.21 7.20
C PHE A 73 -9.47 -3.71 8.08
N ARG A 74 -8.56 -2.87 7.56
CA ARG A 74 -7.50 -2.22 8.36
C ARG A 74 -8.08 -1.35 9.47
N MET A 75 -9.12 -0.59 9.17
CA MET A 75 -9.80 0.27 10.16
C MET A 75 -10.47 -0.56 11.25
N VAL A 76 -11.21 -1.60 10.87
CA VAL A 76 -11.91 -2.50 11.81
C VAL A 76 -10.93 -3.26 12.68
N SER A 77 -9.92 -3.88 12.08
CA SER A 77 -8.93 -4.70 12.80
C SER A 77 -8.08 -3.88 13.77
N GLY A 78 -7.70 -2.66 13.40
CA GLY A 78 -6.99 -1.73 14.28
C GLY A 78 -7.80 -1.43 15.54
N SER A 79 -9.08 -1.05 15.39
CA SER A 79 -9.97 -0.78 16.52
C SER A 79 -10.19 -2.01 17.41
N LEU A 80 -10.38 -3.19 16.80
CA LEU A 80 -10.66 -4.41 17.53
C LEU A 80 -9.42 -4.93 18.27
N SER A 81 -8.23 -4.82 17.69
CA SER A 81 -6.97 -5.17 18.33
C SER A 81 -6.63 -4.27 19.52
N ASP A 82 -6.95 -2.98 19.44
CA ASP A 82 -6.77 -2.04 20.56
C ASP A 82 -7.74 -2.35 21.72
N LYS A 83 -8.99 -2.76 21.41
CA LYS A 83 -9.97 -3.16 22.43
C LYS A 83 -9.60 -4.47 23.14
N THR A 84 -9.07 -5.44 22.39
CA THR A 84 -8.74 -6.75 22.95
C THR A 84 -7.37 -6.77 23.64
N GLY A 85 -6.46 -5.89 23.25
CA GLY A 85 -5.06 -5.84 23.67
C GLY A 85 -4.22 -7.03 23.18
N LYS A 86 -4.77 -7.88 22.29
CA LYS A 86 -4.11 -9.07 21.72
C LYS A 86 -3.77 -8.85 20.24
N ARG A 87 -2.64 -8.24 19.96
CA ARG A 87 -2.27 -7.86 18.58
C ARG A 87 -1.79 -9.01 17.73
N LYS A 88 -1.01 -9.93 18.31
CA LYS A 88 -0.42 -11.07 17.58
C LYS A 88 -1.50 -11.95 16.95
N VAL A 89 -2.64 -12.17 17.60
CA VAL A 89 -3.74 -12.99 17.05
C VAL A 89 -4.23 -12.42 15.73
N PHE A 90 -4.50 -11.09 15.65
CA PHE A 90 -4.92 -10.45 14.40
C PHE A 90 -3.85 -10.54 13.32
N VAL A 91 -2.59 -10.37 13.71
CA VAL A 91 -1.47 -10.46 12.79
C VAL A 91 -1.38 -11.88 12.22
N VAL A 92 -1.42 -12.93 13.07
CA VAL A 92 -1.39 -14.34 12.64
C VAL A 92 -2.57 -14.65 11.71
N THR A 93 -3.80 -14.30 12.12
CA THR A 93 -5.00 -14.56 11.30
C THR A 93 -4.90 -13.87 9.93
N GLY A 94 -4.47 -12.60 9.90
CA GLY A 94 -4.36 -11.86 8.64
C GLY A 94 -3.31 -12.44 7.69
N TYR A 95 -2.14 -12.83 8.21
CA TYR A 95 -1.11 -13.48 7.40
C TYR A 95 -1.53 -14.88 6.94
N ALA A 96 -2.18 -15.66 7.79
CA ALA A 96 -2.68 -17.01 7.45
C ALA A 96 -3.75 -16.94 6.36
N VAL A 97 -4.74 -16.03 6.49
CA VAL A 97 -5.80 -15.84 5.48
C VAL A 97 -5.18 -15.41 4.14
N SER A 98 -4.29 -14.42 4.13
CA SER A 98 -3.61 -13.97 2.90
C SER A 98 -2.77 -15.08 2.26
N THR A 99 -2.04 -15.86 3.05
CA THR A 99 -1.22 -16.98 2.56
C THR A 99 -2.08 -18.10 2.00
N ALA A 100 -3.15 -18.47 2.70
CA ALA A 100 -4.04 -19.55 2.27
C ALA A 100 -4.84 -19.19 1.00
N SER A 101 -5.17 -17.91 0.79
CA SER A 101 -5.95 -17.47 -0.37
C SER A 101 -5.17 -17.62 -1.68
N LYS A 102 -3.89 -17.25 -1.73
CA LYS A 102 -3.12 -17.12 -2.98
C LYS A 102 -3.04 -18.40 -3.84
N PRO A 103 -2.83 -19.60 -3.30
CA PRO A 103 -2.80 -20.83 -4.11
C PRO A 103 -4.10 -21.09 -4.87
N PHE A 104 -5.25 -20.59 -4.39
CA PHE A 104 -6.53 -20.77 -5.06
C PHE A 104 -6.63 -20.03 -6.40
N PHE A 105 -5.75 -19.06 -6.70
CA PHE A 105 -5.63 -18.55 -8.06
C PHE A 105 -5.31 -19.66 -9.07
N ALA A 106 -4.56 -20.69 -8.68
CA ALA A 106 -4.26 -21.80 -9.55
C ALA A 106 -5.51 -22.62 -9.94
N ALA A 107 -6.53 -22.65 -9.07
CA ALA A 107 -7.79 -23.34 -9.32
C ALA A 107 -8.85 -22.43 -9.97
N SER A 108 -8.59 -21.13 -10.14
CA SER A 108 -9.55 -20.20 -10.72
C SER A 108 -9.83 -20.56 -12.18
N ALA A 109 -11.13 -20.72 -12.50
CA ALA A 109 -11.64 -21.02 -13.84
C ALA A 109 -12.36 -19.80 -14.46
N SER A 110 -12.71 -18.81 -13.64
CA SER A 110 -13.40 -17.59 -14.05
C SER A 110 -12.82 -16.35 -13.36
N TRP A 111 -13.13 -15.15 -13.90
CA TRP A 111 -12.76 -13.90 -13.24
C TRP A 111 -13.43 -13.74 -11.87
N VAL A 112 -14.60 -14.36 -11.65
CA VAL A 112 -15.28 -14.34 -10.34
C VAL A 112 -14.47 -15.08 -9.29
N ASP A 113 -13.89 -16.24 -9.65
CA ASP A 113 -13.03 -16.98 -8.73
C ASP A 113 -11.80 -16.14 -8.37
N ALA A 114 -11.14 -15.53 -9.37
CA ALA A 114 -9.99 -14.67 -9.15
C ALA A 114 -10.36 -13.45 -8.27
N PHE A 115 -11.54 -12.85 -8.47
CA PHE A 115 -12.06 -11.78 -7.62
C PHE A 115 -12.22 -12.24 -6.16
N LEU A 116 -12.82 -13.39 -5.91
CA LEU A 116 -13.04 -13.92 -4.56
C LEU A 116 -11.71 -14.22 -3.86
N VAL A 117 -10.76 -14.84 -4.57
CA VAL A 117 -9.41 -15.11 -4.05
C VAL A 117 -8.69 -13.80 -3.73
N ARG A 118 -8.78 -12.82 -4.63
CA ARG A 118 -8.16 -11.51 -4.44
C ARG A 118 -8.76 -10.76 -3.25
N ALA A 119 -10.08 -10.80 -3.09
CA ALA A 119 -10.77 -10.24 -1.94
C ALA A 119 -10.32 -10.91 -0.63
N GLY A 120 -10.22 -12.23 -0.60
CA GLY A 120 -9.71 -12.99 0.56
C GLY A 120 -8.28 -12.59 0.96
N ASP A 121 -7.36 -12.49 -0.01
CA ASP A 121 -6.00 -11.98 0.21
C ASP A 121 -6.02 -10.57 0.82
N ARG A 122 -6.88 -9.67 0.30
CA ARG A 122 -6.97 -8.29 0.77
C ARG A 122 -7.64 -8.14 2.14
N VAL A 123 -8.61 -8.99 2.46
CA VAL A 123 -9.13 -9.15 3.83
C VAL A 123 -7.99 -9.49 4.79
N GLY A 124 -7.18 -10.50 4.45
CA GLY A 124 -6.00 -10.88 5.23
C GLY A 124 -5.03 -9.71 5.42
N LYS A 125 -4.72 -8.97 4.34
CA LYS A 125 -3.86 -7.76 4.40
C LYS A 125 -4.46 -6.68 5.31
N GLY A 126 -5.76 -6.43 5.22
CA GLY A 126 -6.46 -5.46 6.06
C GLY A 126 -6.41 -5.84 7.54
N ILE A 127 -6.70 -7.11 7.86
CA ILE A 127 -6.70 -7.62 9.25
C ILE A 127 -5.33 -7.45 9.91
N ARG A 128 -4.22 -7.73 9.20
CA ARG A 128 -2.87 -7.73 9.80
C ARG A 128 -2.21 -6.36 9.91
N THR A 129 -2.50 -5.42 9.00
CA THR A 129 -1.66 -4.22 8.82
C THR A 129 -1.64 -3.32 10.05
N ALA A 130 -2.79 -2.87 10.56
CA ALA A 130 -2.83 -1.96 11.70
C ALA A 130 -2.34 -2.63 13.01
N PRO A 131 -2.73 -3.87 13.33
CA PRO A 131 -2.21 -4.58 14.51
C PRO A 131 -0.69 -4.84 14.43
N ARG A 132 -0.14 -5.14 13.23
CA ARG A 132 1.30 -5.32 13.01
C ARG A 132 2.06 -4.02 13.29
N ASP A 133 1.62 -2.92 12.70
CA ASP A 133 2.28 -1.62 12.86
C ASP A 133 2.26 -1.18 14.33
N ALA A 134 1.15 -1.43 15.01
CA ALA A 134 1.04 -1.20 16.43
C ALA A 134 1.99 -2.11 17.26
N LEU A 135 2.11 -3.40 16.90
CA LEU A 135 3.02 -4.32 17.56
C LEU A 135 4.50 -3.92 17.38
N ILE A 136 4.87 -3.39 16.20
CA ILE A 136 6.20 -2.83 15.96
C ILE A 136 6.46 -1.65 16.89
N ALA A 137 5.53 -0.69 16.97
CA ALA A 137 5.66 0.48 17.82
C ALA A 137 5.80 0.12 19.29
N ASP A 138 5.00 -0.83 19.77
CA ASP A 138 5.03 -1.27 21.19
C ASP A 138 6.24 -2.14 21.52
N SER A 139 6.95 -2.66 20.52
CA SER A 139 8.16 -3.49 20.73
C SER A 139 9.36 -2.65 21.20
N VAL A 140 9.37 -1.34 20.99
CA VAL A 140 10.53 -0.46 21.23
C VAL A 140 10.13 0.79 22.02
N SER A 141 11.12 1.47 22.58
CA SER A 141 10.91 2.78 23.20
C SER A 141 10.55 3.86 22.17
N GLU A 142 9.83 4.91 22.57
CA GLU A 142 9.41 6.02 21.69
C GLU A 142 10.56 6.60 20.84
N SER A 143 11.74 6.77 21.44
CA SER A 143 12.93 7.28 20.74
C SER A 143 13.47 6.38 19.64
N ARG A 144 13.01 5.13 19.54
CA ARG A 144 13.47 4.13 18.57
C ARG A 144 12.40 3.71 17.56
N VAL A 145 11.18 4.19 17.68
CA VAL A 145 10.06 3.83 16.80
C VAL A 145 10.40 4.11 15.34
N GLY A 146 10.97 5.26 15.02
CA GLY A 146 11.40 5.58 13.66
C GLY A 146 12.41 4.58 13.09
N ARG A 147 13.42 4.18 13.90
CA ARG A 147 14.40 3.16 13.50
C ARG A 147 13.76 1.77 13.29
N ALA A 148 12.79 1.42 14.13
CA ALA A 148 12.08 0.14 14.04
C ALA A 148 11.25 0.06 12.74
N PHE A 149 10.49 1.12 12.41
CA PHE A 149 9.75 1.18 11.14
C PHE A 149 10.68 1.23 9.93
N GLY A 150 11.80 1.96 10.01
CA GLY A 150 12.80 2.00 8.95
C GLY A 150 13.38 0.61 8.65
N LEU A 151 13.81 -0.11 9.69
CA LEU A 151 14.33 -1.48 9.54
C LEU A 151 13.26 -2.42 8.97
N HIS A 152 12.05 -2.39 9.54
CA HIS A 152 10.93 -3.21 9.05
C HIS A 152 10.66 -2.93 7.58
N ARG A 153 10.57 -1.65 7.17
CA ARG A 153 10.27 -1.26 5.79
C ARG A 153 11.36 -1.67 4.81
N THR A 154 12.63 -1.57 5.21
CA THR A 154 13.75 -2.03 4.37
C THR A 154 13.66 -3.53 4.09
N ILE A 155 13.39 -4.33 5.12
CA ILE A 155 13.27 -5.79 4.98
C ILE A 155 12.03 -6.16 4.14
N ASP A 156 10.89 -5.51 4.37
CA ASP A 156 9.63 -5.64 3.63
C ASP A 156 9.84 -5.40 2.11
N GLN A 157 10.50 -4.30 1.76
CA GLN A 157 10.75 -3.93 0.36
C GLN A 157 11.71 -4.87 -0.38
N LEU A 158 12.63 -5.51 0.33
CA LEU A 158 13.46 -6.57 -0.28
C LEU A 158 12.58 -7.73 -0.76
N GLY A 159 11.55 -8.12 0.01
CA GLY A 159 10.58 -9.12 -0.42
C GLY A 159 9.82 -8.70 -1.67
N ALA A 160 9.43 -7.42 -1.75
CA ALA A 160 8.71 -6.88 -2.89
C ALA A 160 9.53 -6.87 -4.20
N ILE A 161 10.87 -6.79 -4.10
CA ILE A 161 11.77 -6.88 -5.27
C ILE A 161 12.04 -8.34 -5.65
N VAL A 162 12.29 -9.19 -4.65
CA VAL A 162 12.64 -10.61 -4.89
C VAL A 162 11.45 -11.40 -5.45
N GLY A 163 10.23 -11.08 -5.04
CA GLY A 163 9.02 -11.79 -5.46
C GLY A 163 8.85 -11.87 -6.98
N PRO A 164 8.80 -10.74 -7.71
CA PRO A 164 8.66 -10.76 -9.16
C PRO A 164 9.84 -11.41 -9.89
N VAL A 165 11.07 -11.27 -9.36
CA VAL A 165 12.25 -11.93 -9.93
C VAL A 165 12.13 -13.46 -9.79
N ALA A 166 11.65 -13.95 -8.66
CA ALA A 166 11.38 -15.38 -8.46
C ALA A 166 10.24 -15.87 -9.36
N ALA A 167 9.19 -15.07 -9.55
CA ALA A 167 8.12 -15.40 -10.50
C ALA A 167 8.65 -15.55 -11.92
N PHE A 168 9.50 -14.62 -12.38
CA PHE A 168 10.19 -14.73 -13.67
C PHE A 168 11.00 -16.04 -13.79
N ALA A 169 11.81 -16.36 -12.79
CA ALA A 169 12.62 -17.59 -12.80
C ALA A 169 11.74 -18.85 -12.83
N LEU A 170 10.65 -18.87 -12.07
CA LEU A 170 9.71 -20.00 -12.06
C LEU A 170 8.98 -20.17 -13.38
N LEU A 171 8.59 -19.08 -14.07
CA LEU A 171 7.94 -19.14 -15.36
C LEU A 171 8.81 -19.76 -16.49
N GLN A 172 10.10 -19.98 -16.24
CA GLN A 172 10.96 -20.71 -17.18
C GLN A 172 10.75 -22.25 -17.10
N ILE A 173 10.13 -22.75 -16.01
CA ILE A 173 10.00 -24.18 -15.71
C ILE A 173 8.56 -24.61 -15.37
N VAL A 174 7.69 -23.68 -15.00
CA VAL A 174 6.27 -23.94 -14.71
C VAL A 174 5.40 -22.85 -15.35
N ASP A 175 4.10 -23.11 -15.48
CA ASP A 175 3.10 -22.15 -15.94
C ASP A 175 2.72 -21.14 -14.84
N ILE A 176 1.85 -20.18 -15.16
CA ILE A 176 1.36 -19.17 -14.20
C ILE A 176 0.68 -19.82 -12.99
N ARG A 177 -0.05 -20.92 -13.17
CA ARG A 177 -0.73 -21.63 -12.08
C ARG A 177 0.28 -22.25 -11.12
N GLY A 178 1.41 -22.75 -11.66
CA GLY A 178 2.55 -23.22 -10.88
C GLY A 178 3.17 -22.12 -10.02
N VAL A 179 3.27 -20.87 -10.53
CA VAL A 179 3.74 -19.72 -9.74
C VAL A 179 2.80 -19.42 -8.58
N PHE A 180 1.47 -19.49 -8.78
CA PHE A 180 0.51 -19.30 -7.70
C PHE A 180 0.64 -20.36 -6.60
N LEU A 181 0.83 -21.62 -6.96
CA LEU A 181 1.07 -22.71 -5.99
C LEU A 181 2.40 -22.52 -5.25
N ALA A 182 3.47 -22.16 -5.95
CA ALA A 182 4.79 -21.92 -5.37
C ALA A 182 4.79 -20.76 -4.38
N SER A 183 3.91 -19.77 -4.55
CA SER A 183 3.77 -18.63 -3.62
C SER A 183 3.37 -19.05 -2.20
N LEU A 184 2.80 -20.27 -2.04
CA LEU A 184 2.50 -20.84 -0.72
C LEU A 184 3.76 -21.04 0.13
N ILE A 185 4.89 -21.39 -0.50
CA ILE A 185 6.14 -21.69 0.22
C ILE A 185 6.63 -20.51 1.03
N PRO A 186 6.94 -19.34 0.43
CA PRO A 186 7.34 -18.18 1.22
C PRO A 186 6.22 -17.69 2.15
N GLY A 187 4.95 -17.77 1.75
CA GLY A 187 3.83 -17.42 2.61
C GLY A 187 3.75 -18.29 3.86
N ALA A 188 3.94 -19.62 3.74
CA ALA A 188 3.98 -20.53 4.88
C ALA A 188 5.16 -20.24 5.81
N ILE A 189 6.36 -19.97 5.24
CA ILE A 189 7.53 -19.54 6.02
C ILE A 189 7.20 -18.28 6.84
N ALA A 190 6.53 -17.28 6.23
CA ALA A 190 6.11 -16.08 6.94
C ALA A 190 5.23 -16.41 8.16
N VAL A 191 4.22 -17.27 8.00
CA VAL A 191 3.32 -17.67 9.10
C VAL A 191 4.09 -18.44 10.19
N LEU A 192 4.98 -19.34 9.81
CA LEU A 192 5.82 -20.08 10.76
C LEU A 192 6.74 -19.14 11.55
N VAL A 193 7.44 -18.22 10.88
CA VAL A 193 8.28 -17.22 11.56
C VAL A 193 7.43 -16.38 12.53
N LEU A 194 6.22 -15.97 12.12
CA LEU A 194 5.33 -15.21 12.97
C LEU A 194 4.90 -15.96 14.22
N VAL A 195 4.50 -17.22 14.07
CA VAL A 195 4.01 -18.03 15.19
C VAL A 195 5.12 -18.29 16.20
N PHE A 196 6.31 -18.68 15.76
CA PHE A 196 7.39 -19.14 16.62
C PHE A 196 8.32 -18.03 17.12
N PHE A 197 8.57 -16.98 16.34
CA PHE A 197 9.59 -15.98 16.68
C PHE A 197 9.03 -14.62 17.10
N VAL A 198 7.80 -14.27 16.72
CA VAL A 198 7.18 -12.98 17.13
C VAL A 198 6.51 -13.16 18.50
N LYS A 199 6.84 -12.25 19.41
CA LYS A 199 6.25 -12.25 20.76
C LYS A 199 5.07 -11.26 20.83
N GLU A 200 4.01 -11.67 21.55
CA GLU A 200 2.91 -10.77 21.91
C GLU A 200 3.41 -9.72 22.91
N ILE A 201 2.98 -8.48 22.73
CA ILE A 201 3.20 -7.41 23.70
C ILE A 201 1.83 -6.99 24.22
N VAL A 202 1.60 -7.32 25.48
CA VAL A 202 0.34 -6.98 26.14
C VAL A 202 0.35 -5.50 26.49
N VAL A 203 -0.56 -4.75 25.90
CA VAL A 203 -0.73 -3.30 26.15
C VAL A 203 -2.04 -3.09 26.91
N LYS A 204 -2.05 -2.10 27.82
CA LYS A 204 -3.30 -1.69 28.49
C LYS A 204 -4.33 -1.27 27.46
N LYS A 205 -5.55 -1.77 27.62
CA LYS A 205 -6.70 -1.42 26.79
C LYS A 205 -6.88 0.09 26.77
N LYS A 206 -6.95 0.68 25.55
CA LYS A 206 -7.29 2.11 25.39
C LYS A 206 -8.77 2.22 25.04
N GLU A 207 -9.54 2.91 25.86
CA GLU A 207 -10.85 3.36 25.48
C GLU A 207 -10.71 4.42 24.38
N ARG A 208 -11.32 4.19 23.23
CA ARG A 208 -11.39 5.17 22.14
C ARG A 208 -12.83 5.60 21.96
N MET A 209 -13.02 6.89 21.67
CA MET A 209 -14.31 7.43 21.27
C MET A 209 -14.85 6.73 20.00
N PRO A 210 -16.19 6.64 19.80
CA PRO A 210 -16.77 6.02 18.64
C PRO A 210 -16.33 6.74 17.37
N PHE A 211 -15.94 5.97 16.36
CA PHE A 211 -15.37 6.44 15.10
C PHE A 211 -16.23 7.50 14.38
N PHE A 212 -17.53 7.30 14.34
CA PHE A 212 -18.47 8.24 13.67
C PHE A 212 -18.55 9.61 14.36
N GLY A 213 -18.49 9.67 15.70
CA GLY A 213 -18.46 10.93 16.43
C GLY A 213 -17.22 11.76 16.11
N ASN A 214 -16.09 11.08 15.95
CA ASN A 214 -14.83 11.72 15.59
C ASN A 214 -14.80 12.22 14.14
N ILE A 215 -15.50 11.59 13.19
CA ILE A 215 -15.60 12.08 11.80
C ILE A 215 -16.29 13.44 11.78
N VAL A 216 -17.41 13.59 12.49
CA VAL A 216 -18.14 14.85 12.55
C VAL A 216 -17.26 15.95 13.20
N ALA A 217 -16.54 15.63 14.26
CA ALA A 217 -15.62 16.56 14.91
C ALA A 217 -14.45 16.95 13.99
N LEU A 218 -13.93 16.02 13.20
CA LEU A 218 -12.83 16.25 12.22
C LEU A 218 -13.27 17.11 11.04
N THR A 219 -14.52 16.94 10.57
CA THR A 219 -15.01 17.63 9.38
C THR A 219 -15.61 18.98 9.70
N ARG A 220 -16.22 19.16 10.91
CA ARG A 220 -16.72 20.45 11.38
C ARG A 220 -15.57 21.38 11.73
N GLY A 221 -15.30 22.35 10.84
CA GLY A 221 -14.33 23.44 11.08
C GLY A 221 -12.90 23.18 10.59
N ASN A 222 -12.56 21.95 10.18
CA ASN A 222 -11.22 21.65 9.62
C ASN A 222 -11.20 21.76 8.09
N ARG A 223 -11.38 22.98 7.62
CA ARG A 223 -11.41 23.31 6.18
C ARG A 223 -10.16 22.83 5.40
N PRO A 224 -8.91 22.95 5.95
CA PRO A 224 -7.73 22.45 5.22
C PRO A 224 -7.74 20.94 5.01
N LEU A 225 -8.11 20.17 6.04
CA LEU A 225 -8.20 18.71 5.90
C LEU A 225 -9.25 18.33 4.85
N LEU A 226 -10.43 18.96 4.87
CA LEU A 226 -11.49 18.68 3.89
C LEU A 226 -11.02 18.97 2.46
N LEU A 227 -10.38 20.12 2.24
CA LEU A 227 -9.84 20.45 0.92
C LEU A 227 -8.77 19.47 0.48
N LEU A 228 -7.87 19.06 1.39
CA LEU A 228 -6.86 18.04 1.10
C LEU A 228 -7.51 16.71 0.70
N LEU A 229 -8.55 16.27 1.43
CA LEU A 229 -9.30 15.05 1.12
C LEU A 229 -9.99 15.14 -0.25
N ILE A 230 -10.60 16.27 -0.58
CA ILE A 230 -11.24 16.48 -1.88
C ILE A 230 -10.18 16.44 -2.99
N ILE A 231 -9.07 17.13 -2.86
CA ILE A 231 -8.02 17.18 -3.88
C ILE A 231 -7.39 15.81 -4.11
N THR A 232 -7.10 15.08 -3.03
CA THR A 232 -6.56 13.72 -3.13
C THR A 232 -7.60 12.72 -3.66
N GLY A 233 -8.88 12.92 -3.35
CA GLY A 233 -10.00 12.17 -3.94
C GLY A 233 -10.10 12.41 -5.44
N ILE A 234 -10.05 13.67 -5.89
CA ILE A 234 -10.03 14.02 -7.34
C ILE A 234 -8.83 13.35 -8.02
N PHE A 235 -7.63 13.45 -7.44
CA PHE A 235 -6.46 12.76 -8.00
C PHE A 235 -6.69 11.26 -8.11
N SER A 236 -7.24 10.63 -7.06
CA SER A 236 -7.50 9.19 -7.03
C SER A 236 -8.56 8.76 -8.06
N LEU A 237 -9.49 9.65 -8.44
CA LEU A 237 -10.41 9.41 -9.56
C LEU A 237 -9.70 9.37 -10.92
N GLY A 238 -8.52 9.99 -11.07
CA GLY A 238 -7.71 9.91 -12.28
C GLY A 238 -6.62 8.83 -12.23
N ALA A 239 -6.28 8.34 -11.04
CA ALA A 239 -5.18 7.39 -10.86
C ALA A 239 -5.60 5.96 -11.24
N PHE A 240 -4.71 5.22 -11.88
CA PHE A 240 -4.91 3.81 -12.23
C PHE A 240 -3.92 2.89 -11.51
N ASN A 241 -4.25 1.60 -11.45
CA ASN A 241 -3.44 0.57 -10.81
C ASN A 241 -2.25 0.16 -11.69
N PHE A 242 -1.15 -0.29 -11.07
CA PHE A 242 0.02 -0.84 -11.77
C PHE A 242 -0.33 -1.99 -12.73
N SER A 243 -1.43 -2.70 -12.48
CA SER A 243 -1.91 -3.78 -13.33
C SER A 243 -2.11 -3.34 -14.79
N PHE A 244 -2.57 -2.09 -15.01
CA PHE A 244 -2.71 -1.54 -16.36
C PHE A 244 -1.35 -1.25 -17.01
N VAL A 245 -0.32 -0.92 -16.22
CA VAL A 245 1.06 -0.80 -16.71
C VAL A 245 1.57 -2.16 -17.21
N LEU A 246 1.27 -3.24 -16.48
CA LEU A 246 1.66 -4.59 -16.87
C LEU A 246 0.93 -5.07 -18.13
N ILE A 247 -0.38 -4.76 -18.26
CA ILE A 247 -1.12 -5.04 -19.50
C ILE A 247 -0.54 -4.25 -20.67
N ARG A 248 -0.22 -2.96 -20.45
CA ARG A 248 0.43 -2.18 -21.50
C ARG A 248 1.80 -2.72 -21.90
N ALA A 249 2.56 -3.24 -20.95
CA ALA A 249 3.86 -3.86 -21.22
C ALA A 249 3.72 -5.07 -22.19
N SER A 250 2.70 -5.91 -22.01
CA SER A 250 2.39 -6.99 -22.93
C SER A 250 2.06 -6.47 -24.33
N GLU A 251 1.25 -5.39 -24.44
CA GLU A 251 0.92 -4.76 -25.74
C GLU A 251 2.15 -4.12 -26.43
N LEU A 252 3.16 -3.71 -25.65
CA LEU A 252 4.45 -3.21 -26.16
C LEU A 252 5.39 -4.35 -26.63
N GLY A 253 4.98 -5.62 -26.53
CA GLY A 253 5.71 -6.78 -27.00
C GLY A 253 6.62 -7.42 -25.93
N VAL A 254 6.45 -7.09 -24.65
CA VAL A 254 7.12 -7.82 -23.56
C VAL A 254 6.56 -9.23 -23.49
N GLN A 255 7.42 -10.23 -23.57
CA GLN A 255 7.02 -11.64 -23.46
C GLN A 255 6.37 -11.92 -22.10
N GLU A 256 5.40 -12.82 -22.06
CA GLU A 256 4.64 -13.19 -20.86
C GLU A 256 5.54 -13.51 -19.66
N SER A 257 6.56 -14.35 -19.88
CA SER A 257 7.51 -14.74 -18.83
C SER A 257 8.33 -13.58 -18.29
N MET A 258 8.44 -12.45 -19.04
CA MET A 258 9.21 -11.27 -18.64
C MET A 258 8.35 -10.19 -17.96
N ILE A 259 7.01 -10.28 -17.97
CA ILE A 259 6.12 -9.33 -17.31
C ILE A 259 6.45 -9.13 -15.83
N PRO A 260 6.81 -10.18 -15.05
CA PRO A 260 7.24 -9.99 -13.66
C PRO A 260 8.47 -9.07 -13.51
N LEU A 261 9.38 -9.04 -14.49
CA LEU A 261 10.54 -8.13 -14.45
C LEU A 261 10.14 -6.67 -14.65
N VAL A 262 9.09 -6.40 -15.44
CA VAL A 262 8.48 -5.05 -15.53
C VAL A 262 7.92 -4.64 -14.18
N TYR A 263 7.27 -5.57 -13.47
CA TYR A 263 6.78 -5.33 -12.12
C TYR A 263 7.92 -5.14 -11.11
N ALA A 264 9.01 -5.90 -11.22
CA ALA A 264 10.21 -5.67 -10.43
C ALA A 264 10.77 -4.25 -10.63
N ALA A 265 10.77 -3.73 -11.87
CA ALA A 265 11.21 -2.36 -12.14
C ALA A 265 10.33 -1.31 -11.44
N ILE A 266 9.00 -1.52 -11.36
CA ILE A 266 8.10 -0.68 -10.54
C ILE A 266 8.55 -0.71 -9.08
N ASN A 267 8.75 -1.89 -8.49
CA ASN A 267 9.09 -2.05 -7.07
C ASN A 267 10.48 -1.50 -6.74
N ILE A 268 11.46 -1.67 -7.63
CA ILE A 268 12.81 -1.09 -7.47
C ILE A 268 12.73 0.44 -7.44
N SER A 269 12.06 1.05 -8.41
CA SER A 269 11.93 2.51 -8.49
C SER A 269 11.14 3.08 -7.32
N HIS A 270 10.04 2.39 -6.92
CA HIS A 270 9.25 2.72 -5.73
C HIS A 270 10.11 2.73 -4.47
N THR A 271 10.91 1.69 -4.27
CA THR A 271 11.79 1.56 -3.10
C THR A 271 12.89 2.62 -3.11
N ALA A 272 13.54 2.83 -4.24
CA ALA A 272 14.66 3.76 -4.38
C ALA A 272 14.27 5.21 -4.07
N ILE A 273 13.06 5.63 -4.49
CA ILE A 273 12.60 7.02 -4.28
C ILE A 273 12.04 7.26 -2.87
N GLY A 274 11.69 6.23 -2.11
CA GLY A 274 10.98 6.36 -0.83
C GLY A 274 11.70 7.29 0.16
N ILE A 275 12.96 7.01 0.48
CA ILE A 275 13.76 7.85 1.41
C ILE A 275 14.06 9.23 0.81
N PRO A 276 14.56 9.37 -0.44
CA PRO A 276 14.78 10.66 -1.06
C PRO A 276 13.53 11.56 -1.09
N SER A 277 12.35 10.99 -1.39
CA SER A 277 11.10 11.76 -1.42
C SER A 277 10.68 12.27 -0.04
N GLY A 278 10.91 11.49 1.02
CA GLY A 278 10.67 11.92 2.39
C GLY A 278 11.56 13.10 2.79
N ILE A 279 12.87 13.02 2.52
CA ILE A 279 13.84 14.10 2.79
C ILE A 279 13.47 15.35 1.97
N ALA A 280 13.11 15.19 0.71
CA ALA A 280 12.67 16.30 -0.14
C ALA A 280 11.38 16.94 0.39
N ALA A 281 10.40 16.14 0.82
CA ALA A 281 9.15 16.62 1.41
C ALA A 281 9.35 17.46 2.68
N ASP A 282 10.34 17.10 3.50
CA ASP A 282 10.67 17.88 4.69
C ASP A 282 11.35 19.21 4.36
N ARG A 283 12.11 19.29 3.24
CA ARG A 283 12.81 20.51 2.79
C ARG A 283 11.91 21.47 2.00
N ILE A 284 11.18 20.98 1.00
CA ILE A 284 10.41 21.82 0.08
C ILE A 284 8.94 21.96 0.47
N GLY A 285 8.46 21.16 1.43
CA GLY A 285 7.08 21.08 1.89
C GLY A 285 6.34 19.87 1.32
N LYS A 286 5.54 19.23 2.17
CA LYS A 286 4.83 17.97 1.89
C LYS A 286 3.81 18.12 0.76
N GLU A 287 3.09 19.24 0.75
CA GLU A 287 2.08 19.55 -0.27
C GLU A 287 2.72 19.78 -1.66
N LYS A 288 3.88 20.43 -1.71
CA LYS A 288 4.63 20.59 -2.97
C LYS A 288 5.15 19.25 -3.49
N MET A 289 5.57 18.38 -2.58
CA MET A 289 6.02 17.04 -2.97
C MET A 289 4.86 16.18 -3.49
N LEU A 290 3.61 16.36 -3.00
CA LEU A 290 2.42 15.74 -3.60
C LEU A 290 2.20 16.22 -5.04
N VAL A 291 2.37 17.52 -5.33
CA VAL A 291 2.29 18.04 -6.70
C VAL A 291 3.32 17.37 -7.62
N ILE A 292 4.55 17.16 -7.13
CA ILE A 292 5.58 16.44 -7.88
C ILE A 292 5.15 15.00 -8.13
N GLY A 293 4.61 14.30 -7.12
CA GLY A 293 4.09 12.94 -7.27
C GLY A 293 2.96 12.86 -8.31
N PHE A 294 2.01 13.79 -8.27
CA PHE A 294 0.93 13.88 -9.26
C PHE A 294 1.47 14.18 -10.68
N GLY A 295 2.50 15.01 -10.78
CA GLY A 295 3.19 15.31 -12.05
C GLY A 295 3.91 14.08 -12.62
N ILE A 296 4.58 13.29 -11.78
CA ILE A 296 5.22 12.03 -12.20
C ILE A 296 4.15 11.03 -12.69
N PHE A 297 2.99 10.95 -12.00
CA PHE A 297 1.88 10.12 -12.45
C PHE A 297 1.35 10.57 -13.83
N LEU A 298 1.15 11.88 -14.01
CA LEU A 298 0.72 12.43 -15.29
C LEU A 298 1.73 12.09 -16.40
N ALA A 299 3.04 12.19 -16.12
CA ALA A 299 4.08 11.78 -17.05
C ALA A 299 3.98 10.27 -17.39
N SER A 300 3.76 9.40 -16.39
CA SER A 300 3.56 7.96 -16.64
C SER A 300 2.32 7.69 -17.50
N SER A 301 1.23 8.45 -17.28
CA SER A 301 0.01 8.35 -18.08
C SER A 301 0.27 8.72 -19.57
N VAL A 302 0.98 9.80 -19.82
CA VAL A 302 1.36 10.21 -21.18
C VAL A 302 2.28 9.17 -21.83
N LEU A 303 3.24 8.62 -21.08
CA LEU A 303 4.13 7.56 -21.57
C LEU A 303 3.37 6.30 -22.04
N MET A 304 2.22 5.99 -21.44
CA MET A 304 1.40 4.85 -21.88
C MET A 304 0.97 4.94 -23.36
N ILE A 305 0.71 6.13 -23.90
CA ILE A 305 0.24 6.32 -25.27
C ILE A 305 1.35 6.77 -26.23
N SER A 306 2.36 7.48 -25.74
CA SER A 306 3.42 8.05 -26.58
C SER A 306 4.46 7.02 -27.01
N MET A 307 4.50 5.86 -26.37
CA MET A 307 5.49 4.80 -26.63
C MET A 307 4.87 3.64 -27.39
N SER A 308 5.52 3.20 -28.46
CA SER A 308 5.10 2.07 -29.31
C SER A 308 6.31 1.33 -29.86
N GLY A 309 6.12 0.04 -30.20
CA GLY A 309 7.05 -0.73 -31.00
C GLY A 309 8.34 -1.21 -30.34
N ASN A 310 8.53 -1.02 -29.03
CA ASN A 310 9.72 -1.53 -28.34
C ASN A 310 9.42 -1.91 -26.89
N ALA A 311 9.68 -3.18 -26.54
CA ALA A 311 9.52 -3.72 -25.19
C ALA A 311 10.32 -2.96 -24.12
N LEU A 312 11.45 -2.31 -24.47
CA LEU A 312 12.25 -1.52 -23.53
C LEU A 312 11.47 -0.32 -22.96
N TYR A 313 10.52 0.23 -23.72
CA TYR A 313 9.67 1.31 -23.22
C TYR A 313 8.76 0.89 -22.07
N ALA A 314 8.40 -0.38 -21.96
CA ALA A 314 7.65 -0.91 -20.82
C ALA A 314 8.42 -0.76 -19.50
N TYR A 315 9.73 -0.97 -19.52
CA TYR A 315 10.57 -0.80 -18.33
C TYR A 315 10.74 0.67 -17.94
N LEU A 316 10.82 1.58 -18.91
CA LEU A 316 10.83 3.02 -18.64
C LEU A 316 9.51 3.47 -18.04
N LEU A 317 8.38 3.06 -18.61
CA LEU A 317 7.04 3.32 -18.08
C LEU A 317 6.90 2.79 -16.65
N ALA A 318 7.33 1.54 -16.40
CA ALA A 318 7.34 0.90 -15.10
C ALA A 318 8.17 1.68 -14.08
N ALA A 319 9.38 2.12 -14.47
CA ALA A 319 10.24 2.91 -13.60
C ALA A 319 9.61 4.24 -13.22
N VAL A 320 9.04 4.99 -14.17
CA VAL A 320 8.36 6.27 -13.90
C VAL A 320 7.13 6.06 -13.02
N PHE A 321 6.33 5.03 -13.29
CA PHE A 321 5.18 4.69 -12.44
C PHE A 321 5.62 4.32 -11.01
N GLY A 322 6.71 3.57 -10.86
CA GLY A 322 7.28 3.24 -9.56
C GLY A 322 7.74 4.47 -8.77
N LEU A 323 8.36 5.46 -9.43
CA LEU A 323 8.70 6.74 -8.80
C LEU A 323 7.45 7.45 -8.27
N TYR A 324 6.38 7.51 -9.07
CA TYR A 324 5.09 8.07 -8.62
C TYR A 324 4.58 7.34 -7.37
N ALA A 325 4.53 6.00 -7.41
CA ALA A 325 4.02 5.20 -6.31
C ALA A 325 4.80 5.44 -5.01
N GLY A 326 6.14 5.48 -5.08
CA GLY A 326 7.02 5.71 -3.94
C GLY A 326 6.88 7.10 -3.33
N VAL A 327 6.81 8.14 -4.17
CA VAL A 327 6.56 9.52 -3.71
C VAL A 327 5.18 9.61 -3.04
N SER A 328 4.15 9.10 -3.70
CA SER A 328 2.77 9.19 -3.20
C SER A 328 2.61 8.46 -1.87
N GLU A 329 3.09 7.21 -1.76
CA GLU A 329 2.97 6.43 -0.51
C GLU A 329 3.70 7.10 0.67
N THR A 330 4.87 7.67 0.42
CA THR A 330 5.67 8.33 1.46
C THR A 330 5.01 9.62 1.93
N VAL A 331 4.62 10.48 0.99
CA VAL A 331 4.18 11.85 1.31
C VAL A 331 2.75 11.90 1.83
N GLN A 332 1.85 11.04 1.32
CA GLN A 332 0.47 10.96 1.78
C GLN A 332 0.38 10.69 3.29
N ARG A 333 1.25 9.82 3.81
CA ARG A 333 1.31 9.51 5.26
C ARG A 333 1.87 10.68 6.08
N ALA A 334 2.71 11.50 5.47
CA ALA A 334 3.38 12.61 6.15
C ALA A 334 2.54 13.91 6.17
N VAL A 335 1.64 14.11 5.20
CA VAL A 335 0.88 15.36 5.07
C VAL A 335 -0.32 15.44 6.02
N ILE A 336 -1.03 14.32 6.27
CA ILE A 336 -2.27 14.28 7.07
C ILE A 336 -2.05 14.75 8.51
N PRO A 337 -1.00 14.30 9.25
CA PRO A 337 -0.76 14.71 10.63
C PRO A 337 -0.53 16.21 10.81
N ARG A 338 -0.23 16.94 9.75
CA ARG A 338 -0.03 18.39 9.80
C ARG A 338 -1.33 19.17 10.07
N TYR A 339 -2.46 18.61 9.66
CA TYR A 339 -3.77 19.26 9.72
C TYR A 339 -4.67 18.70 10.83
N VAL A 340 -4.16 17.77 11.64
CA VAL A 340 -4.99 17.05 12.61
C VAL A 340 -4.28 16.89 13.95
N ALA A 341 -4.98 17.16 15.05
CA ALA A 341 -4.49 16.90 16.39
C ALA A 341 -4.16 15.41 16.61
N SER A 342 -3.20 15.12 17.52
CA SER A 342 -2.66 13.76 17.74
C SER A 342 -3.74 12.72 18.04
N GLU A 343 -4.78 13.11 18.78
CA GLU A 343 -5.89 12.26 19.24
C GLU A 343 -6.79 11.79 18.07
N LEU A 344 -6.89 12.60 17.01
CA LEU A 344 -7.79 12.36 15.87
C LEU A 344 -7.05 11.82 14.64
N ARG A 345 -5.73 11.65 14.68
CA ARG A 345 -4.93 11.17 13.53
C ARG A 345 -5.41 9.83 12.98
N GLY A 346 -5.76 8.89 13.85
CA GLY A 346 -6.27 7.59 13.42
C GLY A 346 -7.56 7.69 12.60
N THR A 347 -8.50 8.53 13.05
CA THR A 347 -9.77 8.79 12.34
C THR A 347 -9.52 9.52 11.01
N ALA A 348 -8.58 10.49 10.99
CA ALA A 348 -8.21 11.22 9.78
C ALA A 348 -7.58 10.30 8.72
N PHE A 349 -6.69 9.40 9.11
CA PHE A 349 -6.17 8.37 8.20
C PHE A 349 -7.25 7.43 7.69
N GLY A 350 -8.17 6.99 8.57
CA GLY A 350 -9.30 6.16 8.17
C GLY A 350 -10.18 6.82 7.13
N LEU A 351 -10.55 8.09 7.33
CA LEU A 351 -11.33 8.88 6.38
C LEU A 351 -10.57 9.10 5.07
N TYR A 352 -9.28 9.42 5.15
CA TYR A 352 -8.42 9.59 3.99
C TYR A 352 -8.39 8.31 3.13
N TYR A 353 -8.10 7.16 3.73
CA TYR A 353 -8.03 5.89 2.98
C TYR A 353 -9.40 5.46 2.43
N LEU A 354 -10.49 5.81 3.11
CA LEU A 354 -11.84 5.56 2.59
C LEU A 354 -12.10 6.39 1.33
N VAL A 355 -11.83 7.70 1.38
CA VAL A 355 -12.02 8.59 0.22
C VAL A 355 -11.14 8.15 -0.95
N VAL A 356 -9.85 7.94 -0.71
CA VAL A 356 -8.91 7.49 -1.73
C VAL A 356 -9.33 6.12 -2.29
N GLY A 357 -9.71 5.17 -1.43
CA GLY A 357 -10.08 3.82 -1.83
C GLY A 357 -11.34 3.80 -2.70
N VAL A 358 -12.38 4.55 -2.34
CA VAL A 358 -13.61 4.64 -3.15
C VAL A 358 -13.34 5.31 -4.49
N CYS A 359 -12.64 6.45 -4.49
CA CYS A 359 -12.28 7.16 -5.71
C CYS A 359 -11.39 6.32 -6.63
N PHE A 360 -10.41 5.61 -6.07
CA PHE A 360 -9.51 4.74 -6.81
C PHE A 360 -10.25 3.52 -7.39
N PHE A 361 -11.20 2.93 -6.66
CA PHE A 361 -12.06 1.88 -7.20
C PHE A 361 -12.82 2.36 -8.45
N VAL A 362 -13.53 3.49 -8.33
CA VAL A 362 -14.27 4.09 -9.45
C VAL A 362 -13.34 4.37 -10.63
N SER A 363 -12.17 4.95 -10.36
CA SER A 363 -11.19 5.24 -11.39
C SER A 363 -10.72 4.01 -12.16
N ASN A 364 -10.40 2.93 -11.46
CA ASN A 364 -9.89 1.71 -12.10
C ASN A 364 -10.96 1.03 -12.98
N VAL A 365 -12.22 1.00 -12.52
CA VAL A 365 -13.32 0.51 -13.34
C VAL A 365 -13.49 1.37 -14.59
N LEU A 366 -13.52 2.69 -14.42
CA LEU A 366 -13.72 3.63 -15.52
C LEU A 366 -12.54 3.65 -16.49
N PHE A 367 -11.31 3.61 -16.00
CA PHE A 367 -10.12 3.53 -16.82
C PHE A 367 -10.11 2.26 -17.69
N GLY A 368 -10.41 1.11 -17.08
CA GLY A 368 -10.52 -0.16 -17.80
C GLY A 368 -11.64 -0.14 -18.82
N PHE A 369 -12.82 0.37 -18.48
CA PHE A 369 -13.97 0.51 -19.38
C PHE A 369 -13.66 1.41 -20.58
N LEU A 370 -13.05 2.59 -20.34
CA LEU A 370 -12.66 3.49 -21.40
C LEU A 370 -11.63 2.87 -22.34
N TRP A 371 -10.71 2.10 -21.79
CA TRP A 371 -9.72 1.38 -22.59
C TRP A 371 -10.37 0.29 -23.44
N ASP A 372 -11.31 -0.50 -22.88
CA ASP A 372 -12.00 -1.58 -23.60
C ASP A 372 -12.89 -1.05 -24.74
N VAL A 373 -13.61 0.08 -24.52
CA VAL A 373 -14.64 0.58 -25.46
C VAL A 373 -14.09 1.62 -26.43
N TYR A 374 -13.26 2.54 -25.94
CA TYR A 374 -12.78 3.72 -26.72
C TYR A 374 -11.26 3.69 -26.96
N GLY A 375 -10.57 2.65 -26.46
CA GLY A 375 -9.14 2.48 -26.61
C GLY A 375 -8.31 3.19 -25.54
N LEU A 376 -7.02 2.86 -25.50
CA LEU A 376 -6.07 3.37 -24.51
C LEU A 376 -6.00 4.89 -24.46
N SER A 377 -6.06 5.56 -25.62
CA SER A 377 -5.98 7.02 -25.69
C SER A 377 -7.12 7.71 -24.92
N ALA A 378 -8.34 7.18 -24.97
CA ALA A 378 -9.47 7.72 -24.22
C ALA A 378 -9.26 7.56 -22.71
N ALA A 379 -8.81 6.38 -22.24
CA ALA A 379 -8.53 6.11 -20.84
C ALA A 379 -7.43 7.05 -20.30
N VAL A 380 -6.33 7.21 -21.04
CA VAL A 380 -5.22 8.08 -20.65
C VAL A 380 -5.62 9.55 -20.68
N THR A 381 -6.42 9.98 -21.67
CA THR A 381 -6.93 11.36 -21.73
C THR A 381 -7.77 11.68 -20.49
N TYR A 382 -8.70 10.80 -20.13
CA TYR A 382 -9.47 10.92 -18.88
C TYR A 382 -8.56 11.05 -17.65
N SER A 383 -7.63 10.11 -17.48
CA SER A 383 -6.68 10.09 -16.35
C SER A 383 -5.84 11.37 -16.30
N SER A 384 -5.37 11.86 -17.46
CA SER A 384 -4.56 13.06 -17.56
C SER A 384 -5.34 14.33 -17.22
N ILE A 385 -6.57 14.48 -17.72
CA ILE A 385 -7.43 15.63 -17.42
C ILE A 385 -7.70 15.70 -15.91
N VAL A 386 -8.10 14.60 -15.29
CA VAL A 386 -8.39 14.56 -13.86
C VAL A 386 -7.13 14.85 -13.03
N SER A 387 -5.98 14.35 -13.46
CA SER A 387 -4.68 14.63 -12.80
C SER A 387 -4.31 16.12 -12.88
N VAL A 388 -4.50 16.77 -14.05
CA VAL A 388 -4.25 18.21 -14.22
C VAL A 388 -5.19 19.03 -13.33
N ILE A 389 -6.46 18.65 -13.20
CA ILE A 389 -7.41 19.31 -12.29
C ILE A 389 -6.91 19.19 -10.84
N ALA A 390 -6.49 17.98 -10.41
CA ALA A 390 -5.97 17.76 -9.07
C ALA A 390 -4.69 18.55 -8.78
N ILE A 391 -3.75 18.60 -9.73
CA ILE A 391 -2.51 19.39 -9.65
C ILE A 391 -2.86 20.88 -9.49
N SER A 392 -3.76 21.39 -10.34
CA SER A 392 -4.17 22.80 -10.30
C SER A 392 -4.84 23.16 -8.98
N ALA A 393 -5.74 22.29 -8.49
CA ALA A 393 -6.38 22.45 -7.18
C ALA A 393 -5.36 22.44 -6.02
N MET A 394 -4.36 21.54 -6.07
CA MET A 394 -3.30 21.49 -5.06
C MET A 394 -2.41 22.74 -5.09
N LEU A 395 -2.09 23.26 -6.25
CA LEU A 395 -1.33 24.52 -6.37
C LEU A 395 -2.10 25.72 -5.77
N VAL A 396 -3.42 25.78 -5.99
CA VAL A 396 -4.29 26.79 -5.35
C VAL A 396 -4.32 26.58 -3.83
N PHE A 397 -4.44 25.35 -3.35
CA PHE A 397 -4.38 25.02 -1.94
C PHE A 397 -3.07 25.45 -1.28
N ILE A 398 -1.93 25.18 -1.94
CA ILE A 398 -0.61 25.61 -1.45
C ILE A 398 -0.52 27.13 -1.34
N ARG A 399 -1.03 27.87 -2.34
CA ARG A 399 -0.96 29.33 -2.34
C ARG A 399 -1.87 30.00 -1.32
N LYS A 400 -3.09 29.48 -1.10
CA LYS A 400 -4.12 30.17 -0.29
C LYS A 400 -4.25 29.64 1.13
N ILE A 401 -3.98 28.36 1.35
CA ILE A 401 -4.30 27.71 2.64
C ILE A 401 -3.03 27.39 3.45
N VAL A 402 -2.01 26.81 2.84
CA VAL A 402 -0.78 26.38 3.55
C VAL A 402 -0.11 27.52 4.33
N PRO A 403 0.00 28.76 3.82
CA PRO A 403 0.64 29.85 4.57
C PRO A 403 -0.04 30.19 5.89
N GLN A 404 -1.35 29.94 6.03
CA GLN A 404 -2.12 30.19 7.25
C GLN A 404 -1.79 29.19 8.38
N TYR A 405 -1.16 28.03 8.04
CA TYR A 405 -0.82 26.93 8.94
C TYR A 405 0.69 26.67 9.03
N ALA A 406 1.50 27.54 8.45
CA ALA A 406 2.96 27.43 8.43
C ALA A 406 3.64 28.09 9.65
N LYS A 407 2.85 28.52 10.66
CA LYS A 407 3.34 29.08 11.93
C LYS A 407 3.50 28.02 13.00
#